data_08d749a0088fd82c9d70b963713ba55b
#
_entry.id   08d749a0088fd82c9d70b963713ba55b
#
_cell.length_a   1.000
_cell.length_b   1.000
_cell.length_c   1.000
_cell.angle_alpha   90.00
_cell.angle_beta   90.00
_cell.angle_gamma   90.00
#
_symmetry.space_group_name_H-M   'P 1'
#
loop_
_entity.id
_entity.type
_entity.pdbx_description
1 polymer ?
#
loop_
_entity_poly.entity_id
_entity_poly.type
_entity_poly.pdbx_seq_one_letter_code
_entity_poly.pdbx_strand_id
1 'polypeptide(L)'
;MVIGMDTLLLENMTWKEIDVAKKNGFDSVIIFAASVEQHGPALPEITDTVLGYAEAVDLAKRLGNTLVAPVIRPGLSKHHLGFPGSLTLRPEVFKGIVEDYIASYVHHGFRRIILSSSHGGNFATMAEVAAEQEKVYPDVCIIPGGSLEALDNLLIEMDRLENQPAGFCGGHACDWETSLMMMVDENYVRRDELAPGFVGSLQGELLDRF
;
A
#
# COMPACT_ATOMS: atom_id res chain seq x y z
N MET A 1 -0.17 -3.03 -32.49
CA MET A 1 0.95 -2.22 -31.97
C MET A 1 0.35 -1.37 -30.87
N VAL A 2 0.46 -1.82 -29.63
CA VAL A 2 0.00 -1.04 -28.46
C VAL A 2 0.88 0.19 -28.45
N ILE A 3 0.28 1.38 -28.55
CA ILE A 3 0.98 2.65 -28.37
C ILE A 3 1.67 2.53 -27.02
N GLY A 4 3.01 2.61 -27.00
CA GLY A 4 3.79 2.37 -25.81
C GLY A 4 3.34 3.33 -24.71
N MET A 5 2.64 2.76 -23.72
CA MET A 5 2.45 3.46 -22.46
C MET A 5 3.76 3.36 -21.71
N ASP A 6 4.46 4.46 -21.58
CA ASP A 6 5.72 4.52 -20.84
C ASP A 6 5.50 4.36 -19.32
N THR A 7 4.24 4.44 -18.86
CA THR A 7 3.87 4.36 -17.44
C THR A 7 2.46 3.77 -17.24
N LEU A 8 2.24 3.12 -16.09
CA LEU A 8 0.92 2.71 -15.60
C LEU A 8 0.38 3.66 -14.52
N LEU A 9 1.20 4.63 -14.08
CA LEU A 9 0.83 5.59 -13.06
C LEU A 9 -0.01 6.72 -13.65
N LEU A 10 -1.25 6.85 -13.24
CA LEU A 10 -2.19 7.88 -13.72
C LEU A 10 -1.66 9.30 -13.52
N GLU A 11 -0.93 9.55 -12.44
CA GLU A 11 -0.35 10.87 -12.14
C GLU A 11 0.77 11.28 -13.13
N ASN A 12 1.36 10.33 -13.83
CA ASN A 12 2.38 10.56 -14.85
C ASN A 12 1.81 10.58 -16.27
N MET A 13 0.49 10.46 -16.41
CA MET A 13 -0.22 10.47 -17.68
C MET A 13 -0.97 11.79 -17.88
N THR A 14 -1.01 12.25 -19.11
CA THR A 14 -1.94 13.32 -19.50
C THR A 14 -3.37 12.76 -19.62
N TRP A 15 -4.37 13.62 -19.49
CA TRP A 15 -5.76 13.19 -19.67
C TRP A 15 -6.03 12.54 -21.04
N LYS A 16 -5.28 12.91 -22.07
CA LYS A 16 -5.39 12.31 -23.43
C LYS A 16 -4.86 10.89 -23.46
N GLU A 17 -3.75 10.62 -22.78
CA GLU A 17 -3.17 9.27 -22.66
C GLU A 17 -4.09 8.36 -21.87
N ILE A 18 -4.72 8.88 -20.80
CA ILE A 18 -5.73 8.15 -20.02
C ILE A 18 -6.95 7.81 -20.90
N ASP A 19 -7.45 8.76 -21.69
CA ASP A 19 -8.56 8.53 -22.61
C ASP A 19 -8.23 7.44 -23.65
N VAL A 20 -7.01 7.47 -24.20
CA VAL A 20 -6.53 6.42 -25.12
C VAL A 20 -6.42 5.07 -24.42
N ALA A 21 -5.87 5.00 -23.21
CA ALA A 21 -5.78 3.77 -22.44
C ALA A 21 -7.18 3.17 -22.21
N LYS A 22 -8.15 3.99 -21.80
CA LYS A 22 -9.55 3.55 -21.59
C LYS A 22 -10.17 3.01 -22.89
N LYS A 23 -9.99 3.66 -24.01
CA LYS A 23 -10.46 3.17 -25.33
C LYS A 23 -9.82 1.86 -25.75
N ASN A 24 -8.63 1.56 -25.22
CA ASN A 24 -7.91 0.30 -25.40
C ASN A 24 -8.25 -0.76 -24.33
N GLY A 25 -9.29 -0.55 -23.51
CA GLY A 25 -9.81 -1.52 -22.57
C GLY A 25 -9.23 -1.46 -21.16
N PHE A 26 -8.47 -0.42 -20.81
CA PHE A 26 -8.04 -0.19 -19.44
C PHE A 26 -9.23 0.32 -18.60
N ASP A 27 -9.90 -0.58 -17.93
CA ASP A 27 -11.09 -0.31 -17.12
C ASP A 27 -10.91 -0.66 -15.63
N SER A 28 -9.70 -1.09 -15.26
CA SER A 28 -9.31 -1.40 -13.89
C SER A 28 -8.36 -0.34 -13.33
N VAL A 29 -8.51 -0.01 -12.05
CA VAL A 29 -7.61 0.89 -11.33
C VAL A 29 -7.28 0.34 -9.95
N ILE A 30 -6.02 0.46 -9.55
CA ILE A 30 -5.57 0.18 -8.19
C ILE A 30 -5.51 1.51 -7.44
N ILE A 31 -6.23 1.60 -6.34
CA ILE A 31 -6.11 2.67 -5.33
C ILE A 31 -5.28 2.08 -4.19
N PHE A 32 -4.08 2.60 -4.03
CA PHE A 32 -3.14 2.12 -3.04
C PHE A 32 -2.99 3.16 -1.93
N ALA A 33 -3.09 2.74 -0.68
CA ALA A 33 -2.87 3.59 0.47
C ALA A 33 -1.58 3.21 1.20
N ALA A 34 -0.78 4.21 1.48
CA ALA A 34 0.47 4.09 2.21
C ALA A 34 0.38 4.81 3.57
N SER A 35 1.50 5.02 4.20
CA SER A 35 1.65 5.91 5.33
C SER A 35 2.90 6.80 5.22
N VAL A 36 3.01 7.75 6.12
CA VAL A 36 4.23 8.51 6.41
C VAL A 36 4.48 8.28 7.89
N GLU A 37 5.38 7.36 8.19
CA GLU A 37 5.61 6.90 9.56
C GLU A 37 7.04 6.38 9.76
N GLN A 38 7.47 6.32 11.01
CA GLN A 38 8.78 5.78 11.34
C GLN A 38 8.93 4.32 10.87
N HIS A 39 10.10 3.99 10.32
CA HIS A 39 10.52 2.65 9.94
C HIS A 39 11.92 2.35 10.50
N GLY A 40 12.09 2.58 11.82
CA GLY A 40 13.38 2.46 12.47
C GLY A 40 14.41 3.49 11.99
N PRO A 41 15.69 3.38 12.40
CA PRO A 41 16.70 4.36 12.03
C PRO A 41 17.20 4.23 10.59
N ALA A 42 17.04 3.06 9.97
CA ALA A 42 17.61 2.76 8.66
C ALA A 42 16.74 3.17 7.47
N LEU A 43 15.42 3.24 7.63
CA LEU A 43 14.46 3.53 6.56
C LEU A 43 13.78 4.89 6.76
N PRO A 44 13.42 5.59 5.66
CA PRO A 44 12.76 6.89 5.75
C PRO A 44 11.26 6.77 6.04
N GLU A 45 10.65 7.85 6.52
CA GLU A 45 9.21 7.97 6.78
C GLU A 45 8.31 7.65 5.57
N ILE A 46 8.84 7.69 4.35
CA ILE A 46 8.09 7.40 3.11
C ILE A 46 8.21 5.95 2.64
N THR A 47 8.73 5.05 3.46
CA THR A 47 8.94 3.64 3.09
C THR A 47 7.69 3.03 2.49
N ASP A 48 6.57 3.10 3.17
CA ASP A 48 5.28 2.60 2.65
C ASP A 48 4.90 3.21 1.30
N THR A 49 5.20 4.49 1.09
CA THR A 49 4.88 5.15 -0.19
C THR A 49 5.73 4.58 -1.33
N VAL A 50 7.02 4.38 -1.09
CA VAL A 50 7.95 3.84 -2.10
C VAL A 50 7.59 2.40 -2.44
N LEU A 51 7.38 1.57 -1.41
CA LEU A 51 6.97 0.18 -1.58
C LEU A 51 5.57 0.08 -2.21
N GLY A 52 4.63 0.92 -1.78
CA GLY A 52 3.28 0.96 -2.32
C GLY A 52 3.23 1.27 -3.82
N TYR A 53 4.06 2.19 -4.31
CA TYR A 53 4.19 2.41 -5.76
C TYR A 53 4.77 1.19 -6.48
N ALA A 54 5.81 0.58 -5.93
CA ALA A 54 6.45 -0.58 -6.55
C ALA A 54 5.49 -1.77 -6.63
N GLU A 55 4.80 -2.07 -5.54
CA GLU A 55 3.81 -3.15 -5.46
C GLU A 55 2.62 -2.91 -6.38
N ALA A 56 2.05 -1.70 -6.36
CA ALA A 56 0.90 -1.36 -7.19
C ALA A 56 1.23 -1.47 -8.69
N VAL A 57 2.43 -1.05 -9.10
CA VAL A 57 2.87 -1.17 -10.50
C VAL A 57 3.11 -2.63 -10.88
N ASP A 58 3.73 -3.44 -10.01
CA ASP A 58 3.92 -4.88 -10.29
C ASP A 58 2.58 -5.61 -10.40
N LEU A 59 1.66 -5.33 -9.48
CA LEU A 59 0.30 -5.88 -9.51
C LEU A 59 -0.44 -5.47 -10.79
N ALA A 60 -0.37 -4.19 -11.18
CA ALA A 60 -1.02 -3.70 -12.40
C ALA A 60 -0.46 -4.39 -13.67
N LYS A 61 0.86 -4.62 -13.73
CA LYS A 61 1.49 -5.36 -14.83
C LYS A 61 0.99 -6.80 -14.92
N ARG A 62 0.82 -7.47 -13.79
CA ARG A 62 0.33 -8.86 -13.71
C ARG A 62 -1.15 -8.97 -14.09
N LEU A 63 -1.96 -8.02 -13.66
CA LEU A 63 -3.39 -7.99 -13.96
C LEU A 63 -3.67 -7.64 -15.42
N GLY A 64 -2.83 -6.84 -16.05
CA GLY A 64 -3.09 -6.28 -17.39
C GLY A 64 -4.27 -5.29 -17.38
N ASN A 65 -4.37 -4.43 -18.37
CA ASN A 65 -5.47 -3.44 -18.53
C ASN A 65 -5.81 -2.66 -17.23
N THR A 66 -4.82 -2.47 -16.38
CA THR A 66 -4.95 -1.88 -15.05
C THR A 66 -4.03 -0.67 -14.92
N LEU A 67 -4.55 0.44 -14.43
CA LEU A 67 -3.79 1.64 -14.10
C LEU A 67 -3.66 1.79 -12.58
N VAL A 68 -2.72 2.60 -12.16
CA VAL A 68 -2.43 2.86 -10.73
C VAL A 68 -2.78 4.31 -10.43
N ALA A 69 -3.65 4.52 -9.45
CA ALA A 69 -3.97 5.84 -8.91
C ALA A 69 -2.76 6.44 -8.17
N PRO A 70 -2.69 7.78 -8.00
CA PRO A 70 -1.76 8.38 -7.06
C PRO A 70 -1.88 7.72 -5.69
N VAL A 71 -0.76 7.30 -5.11
CA VAL A 71 -0.76 6.64 -3.79
C VAL A 71 -1.25 7.62 -2.72
N ILE A 72 -2.25 7.21 -1.94
CA ILE A 72 -2.78 8.00 -0.83
C ILE A 72 -1.77 7.99 0.31
N ARG A 73 -1.37 9.18 0.77
CA ARG A 73 -0.49 9.40 1.91
C ARG A 73 -0.82 10.75 2.55
N PRO A 74 -0.85 10.84 3.90
CA PRO A 74 -0.58 9.82 4.92
C PRO A 74 -1.77 8.86 5.13
N GLY A 75 -1.53 7.81 5.94
CA GLY A 75 -2.51 6.81 6.34
C GLY A 75 -2.96 6.92 7.81
N LEU A 76 -3.29 5.77 8.41
CA LEU A 76 -3.76 5.62 9.78
C LEU A 76 -2.64 5.12 10.72
N SER A 77 -1.73 6.02 11.12
CA SER A 77 -0.50 5.70 11.85
C SER A 77 -0.45 6.32 13.24
N LYS A 78 -1.59 6.37 13.93
CA LYS A 78 -1.68 6.95 15.27
C LYS A 78 -0.70 6.30 16.27
N HIS A 79 -0.48 5.00 16.13
CA HIS A 79 0.45 4.22 16.96
C HIS A 79 1.92 4.60 16.78
N HIS A 80 2.28 5.30 15.68
CA HIS A 80 3.64 5.79 15.42
C HIS A 80 3.87 7.25 15.81
N LEU A 81 2.87 7.97 16.32
CA LEU A 81 3.00 9.40 16.67
C LEU A 81 3.99 9.69 17.81
N GLY A 82 4.48 8.68 18.52
CA GLY A 82 5.57 8.85 19.48
C GLY A 82 6.93 9.19 18.85
N PHE A 83 7.05 9.03 17.53
CA PHE A 83 8.26 9.31 16.77
C PHE A 83 8.11 10.58 15.93
N PRO A 84 9.13 11.47 15.95
CA PRO A 84 9.08 12.70 15.16
C PRO A 84 9.03 12.43 13.66
N GLY A 85 8.09 13.08 12.96
CA GLY A 85 7.95 12.96 11.50
C GLY A 85 6.72 12.17 11.08
N SER A 86 6.28 11.21 11.88
CA SER A 86 5.10 10.39 11.57
C SER A 86 3.82 11.22 11.50
N LEU A 87 3.01 10.96 10.49
CA LEU A 87 1.73 11.62 10.24
C LEU A 87 0.60 10.62 10.31
N THR A 88 -0.53 11.02 10.87
CA THR A 88 -1.76 10.22 10.84
C THR A 88 -2.96 11.04 10.45
N LEU A 89 -3.84 10.45 9.69
CA LEU A 89 -5.18 11.00 9.46
C LEU A 89 -6.15 10.53 10.56
N ARG A 90 -7.22 11.27 10.73
CA ARG A 90 -8.38 10.76 11.46
C ARG A 90 -9.09 9.72 10.57
N PRO A 91 -9.65 8.64 11.14
CA PRO A 91 -10.27 7.56 10.36
C PRO A 91 -11.33 8.06 9.37
N GLU A 92 -12.19 9.00 9.79
CA GLU A 92 -13.23 9.57 8.94
C GLU A 92 -12.68 10.40 7.76
N VAL A 93 -11.50 11.02 7.94
CA VAL A 93 -10.83 11.76 6.85
C VAL A 93 -10.21 10.79 5.86
N PHE A 94 -9.52 9.77 6.35
CA PHE A 94 -8.94 8.74 5.49
C PHE A 94 -10.02 8.02 4.67
N LYS A 95 -11.12 7.60 5.33
CA LYS A 95 -12.27 7.00 4.68
C LYS A 95 -12.82 7.89 3.57
N GLY A 96 -13.06 9.18 3.86
CA GLY A 96 -13.55 10.14 2.87
C GLY A 96 -12.63 10.31 1.66
N ILE A 97 -11.30 10.29 1.87
CA ILE A 97 -10.33 10.34 0.77
C ILE A 97 -10.48 9.11 -0.14
N VAL A 98 -10.55 7.90 0.43
CA VAL A 98 -10.70 6.67 -0.34
C VAL A 98 -12.03 6.68 -1.11
N GLU A 99 -13.12 7.11 -0.48
CA GLU A 99 -14.44 7.25 -1.11
C GLU A 99 -14.41 8.23 -2.29
N ASP A 100 -13.77 9.39 -2.14
CA ASP A 100 -13.63 10.39 -3.21
C ASP A 100 -12.80 9.89 -4.39
N TYR A 101 -11.75 9.09 -4.12
CA TYR A 101 -10.99 8.40 -5.16
C TYR A 101 -11.88 7.43 -5.94
N ILE A 102 -12.64 6.58 -5.23
CA ILE A 102 -13.57 5.62 -5.85
C ILE A 102 -14.60 6.38 -6.71
N ALA A 103 -15.26 7.39 -6.15
CA ALA A 103 -16.26 8.18 -6.86
C ALA A 103 -15.71 8.81 -8.14
N SER A 104 -14.49 9.35 -8.07
CA SER A 104 -13.81 9.96 -9.21
C SER A 104 -13.52 8.93 -10.31
N TYR A 105 -12.98 7.76 -9.96
CA TYR A 105 -12.68 6.74 -10.96
C TYR A 105 -13.94 6.08 -11.52
N VAL A 106 -14.99 5.89 -10.73
CA VAL A 106 -16.31 5.45 -11.23
C VAL A 106 -16.87 6.47 -12.23
N HIS A 107 -16.80 7.77 -11.91
CA HIS A 107 -17.20 8.84 -12.81
C HIS A 107 -16.45 8.80 -14.15
N HIS A 108 -15.14 8.50 -14.10
CA HIS A 108 -14.32 8.34 -15.29
C HIS A 108 -14.52 7.00 -16.02
N GLY A 109 -15.43 6.15 -15.53
CA GLY A 109 -15.83 4.91 -16.18
C GLY A 109 -14.91 3.73 -15.92
N PHE A 110 -14.12 3.73 -14.86
CA PHE A 110 -13.49 2.52 -14.34
C PHE A 110 -14.56 1.60 -13.74
N ARG A 111 -14.40 0.30 -13.93
CA ARG A 111 -15.39 -0.71 -13.54
C ARG A 111 -14.83 -1.77 -12.59
N ARG A 112 -13.55 -1.82 -12.42
CA ARG A 112 -12.85 -2.66 -11.44
C ARG A 112 -11.90 -1.79 -10.64
N ILE A 113 -12.12 -1.73 -9.34
CA ILE A 113 -11.35 -0.92 -8.40
C ILE A 113 -10.77 -1.85 -7.36
N ILE A 114 -9.46 -1.86 -7.23
CA ILE A 114 -8.74 -2.66 -6.24
C ILE A 114 -8.22 -1.71 -5.17
N LEU A 115 -8.62 -1.96 -3.92
CA LEU A 115 -8.17 -1.18 -2.77
C LEU A 115 -7.08 -1.96 -2.04
N SER A 116 -5.84 -1.49 -2.03
CA SER A 116 -4.73 -2.15 -1.36
C SER A 116 -3.92 -1.18 -0.51
N SER A 117 -3.01 -1.70 0.31
CA SER A 117 -2.19 -0.90 1.21
C SER A 117 -0.84 -1.54 1.46
N SER A 118 0.20 -0.71 1.58
CA SER A 118 1.52 -1.06 2.12
C SER A 118 1.63 -0.83 3.63
N HIS A 119 0.58 -0.30 4.26
CA HIS A 119 0.54 -0.02 5.70
C HIS A 119 -0.57 -0.82 6.38
N GLY A 120 -0.20 -1.61 7.39
CA GLY A 120 -1.11 -2.49 8.12
C GLY A 120 -2.33 -1.78 8.73
N GLY A 121 -2.13 -0.58 9.24
CA GLY A 121 -3.19 0.23 9.87
C GLY A 121 -4.34 0.63 8.95
N ASN A 122 -4.16 0.56 7.62
CA ASN A 122 -5.17 0.95 6.64
C ASN A 122 -6.13 -0.18 6.26
N PHE A 123 -5.73 -1.46 6.38
CA PHE A 123 -6.46 -2.58 5.80
C PHE A 123 -7.92 -2.67 6.25
N ALA A 124 -8.17 -2.55 7.56
CA ALA A 124 -9.52 -2.68 8.09
C ALA A 124 -10.46 -1.61 7.53
N THR A 125 -10.01 -0.35 7.50
CA THR A 125 -10.81 0.76 6.96
C THR A 125 -11.01 0.63 5.45
N MET A 126 -10.00 0.20 4.70
CA MET A 126 -10.14 -0.01 3.26
C MET A 126 -11.11 -1.14 2.94
N ALA A 127 -11.11 -2.24 3.71
CA ALA A 127 -12.09 -3.32 3.56
C ALA A 127 -13.52 -2.85 3.89
N GLU A 128 -13.69 -2.03 4.93
CA GLU A 128 -14.99 -1.42 5.27
C GLU A 128 -15.50 -0.53 4.12
N VAL A 129 -14.63 0.35 3.61
CA VAL A 129 -14.98 1.22 2.47
C VAL A 129 -15.36 0.39 1.24
N ALA A 130 -14.60 -0.67 0.91
CA ALA A 130 -14.94 -1.54 -0.20
C ALA A 130 -16.36 -2.08 -0.07
N ALA A 131 -16.70 -2.66 1.08
CA ALA A 131 -18.01 -3.25 1.34
C ALA A 131 -19.17 -2.24 1.33
N GLU A 132 -18.90 -0.98 1.71
CA GLU A 132 -19.89 0.11 1.63
C GLU A 132 -20.06 0.62 0.21
N GLN A 133 -18.96 0.83 -0.51
CA GLN A 133 -18.99 1.42 -1.85
C GLN A 133 -19.52 0.44 -2.92
N GLU A 134 -19.39 -0.87 -2.73
CA GLU A 134 -20.10 -1.86 -3.57
C GLU A 134 -21.62 -1.69 -3.56
N LYS A 135 -22.19 -1.26 -2.43
CA LYS A 135 -23.64 -0.99 -2.32
C LYS A 135 -24.02 0.32 -3.02
N VAL A 136 -23.12 1.31 -3.03
CA VAL A 136 -23.34 2.60 -3.71
C VAL A 136 -23.19 2.45 -5.23
N TYR A 137 -22.26 1.60 -5.67
CA TYR A 137 -21.93 1.38 -7.09
C TYR A 137 -22.12 -0.10 -7.49
N PRO A 138 -23.35 -0.61 -7.57
CA PRO A 138 -23.62 -2.06 -7.78
C PRO A 138 -23.10 -2.60 -9.13
N ASP A 139 -22.82 -1.72 -10.09
CA ASP A 139 -22.27 -2.07 -11.41
C ASP A 139 -20.74 -2.00 -11.47
N VAL A 140 -20.07 -1.72 -10.34
CA VAL A 140 -18.62 -1.62 -10.21
C VAL A 140 -18.11 -2.70 -9.26
N CYS A 141 -17.13 -3.46 -9.68
CA CYS A 141 -16.46 -4.43 -8.83
C CYS A 141 -15.40 -3.70 -7.97
N ILE A 142 -15.60 -3.66 -6.66
CA ILE A 142 -14.67 -3.04 -5.71
C ILE A 142 -14.10 -4.14 -4.81
N ILE A 143 -12.79 -4.37 -4.90
CA ILE A 143 -12.12 -5.51 -4.27
C ILE A 143 -11.14 -5.02 -3.21
N PRO A 144 -11.24 -5.45 -1.94
CA PRO A 144 -10.17 -5.24 -0.98
C PRO A 144 -8.96 -6.11 -1.34
N GLY A 145 -7.79 -5.50 -1.50
CA GLY A 145 -6.58 -6.12 -2.04
C GLY A 145 -5.63 -6.72 -1.00
N GLY A 146 -6.07 -6.85 0.26
CA GLY A 146 -5.24 -7.42 1.32
C GLY A 146 -5.91 -7.38 2.69
N SER A 147 -5.28 -8.06 3.65
CA SER A 147 -5.67 -8.02 5.07
C SER A 147 -4.44 -8.27 5.94
N LEU A 148 -4.52 -7.92 7.22
CA LEU A 148 -3.46 -8.26 8.18
C LEU A 148 -3.22 -9.77 8.25
N GLU A 149 -4.27 -10.59 8.24
CA GLU A 149 -4.16 -12.05 8.24
C GLU A 149 -3.39 -12.57 7.02
N ALA A 150 -3.66 -12.01 5.84
CA ALA A 150 -2.94 -12.39 4.61
C ALA A 150 -1.46 -11.97 4.68
N LEU A 151 -1.16 -10.79 5.25
CA LEU A 151 0.20 -10.34 5.49
C LEU A 151 0.92 -11.25 6.49
N ASP A 152 0.31 -11.53 7.64
CA ASP A 152 0.89 -12.42 8.66
C ASP A 152 1.23 -13.80 8.08
N ASN A 153 0.30 -14.39 7.31
CA ASN A 153 0.53 -15.67 6.66
C ASN A 153 1.70 -15.62 5.66
N LEU A 154 1.82 -14.51 4.92
CA LEU A 154 2.95 -14.30 4.00
C LEU A 154 4.28 -14.23 4.76
N LEU A 155 4.34 -13.45 5.85
CA LEU A 155 5.55 -13.30 6.66
C LEU A 155 5.97 -14.64 7.31
N ILE A 156 5.02 -15.41 7.84
CA ILE A 156 5.29 -16.75 8.38
C ILE A 156 5.87 -17.70 7.31
N GLU A 157 5.33 -17.64 6.08
CA GLU A 157 5.86 -18.46 4.99
C GLU A 157 7.25 -18.01 4.54
N MET A 158 7.55 -16.70 4.57
CA MET A 158 8.87 -16.15 4.32
C MET A 158 9.88 -16.63 5.37
N ASP A 159 9.54 -16.52 6.66
CA ASP A 159 10.36 -17.05 7.75
C ASP A 159 10.69 -18.54 7.52
N ARG A 160 9.68 -19.33 7.13
CA ARG A 160 9.85 -20.76 6.83
C ARG A 160 10.82 -21.00 5.66
N LEU A 161 10.70 -20.23 4.59
CA LEU A 161 11.58 -20.36 3.41
C LEU A 161 13.03 -19.97 3.72
N GLU A 162 13.23 -19.05 4.65
CA GLU A 162 14.54 -18.59 5.10
C GLU A 162 15.10 -19.40 6.27
N ASN A 163 14.41 -20.48 6.70
CA ASN A 163 14.75 -21.30 7.88
C ASN A 163 14.82 -20.49 9.18
N GLN A 164 13.99 -19.47 9.31
CA GLN A 164 13.83 -18.66 10.52
C GLN A 164 12.65 -19.15 11.37
N PRO A 165 12.65 -18.89 12.68
CA PRO A 165 11.48 -19.13 13.52
C PRO A 165 10.28 -18.27 13.08
N ALA A 166 9.07 -18.82 13.15
CA ALA A 166 7.86 -18.08 12.85
C ALA A 166 7.75 -16.79 13.70
N GLY A 167 7.50 -15.65 13.05
CA GLY A 167 7.45 -14.34 13.68
C GLY A 167 8.83 -13.68 13.83
N PHE A 168 9.86 -14.21 13.17
CA PHE A 168 11.18 -13.58 13.10
C PHE A 168 11.10 -12.24 12.35
N CYS A 169 10.38 -12.20 11.23
CA CYS A 169 10.03 -10.98 10.56
C CYS A 169 8.92 -10.27 11.33
N GLY A 170 9.23 -9.12 11.92
CA GLY A 170 8.30 -8.38 12.79
C GLY A 170 7.17 -7.64 12.08
N GLY A 171 7.15 -7.64 10.75
CA GLY A 171 6.09 -7.00 9.94
C GLY A 171 6.13 -5.47 9.88
N HIS A 172 7.12 -4.82 10.53
CA HIS A 172 7.33 -3.38 10.47
C HIS A 172 8.81 -3.03 10.67
N ALA A 173 9.36 -2.21 9.79
CA ALA A 173 10.77 -1.81 9.76
C ALA A 173 11.73 -3.02 9.78
N CYS A 174 11.27 -4.16 9.29
CA CYS A 174 11.94 -5.44 9.38
C CYS A 174 12.88 -5.70 8.18
N ASP A 175 13.49 -6.86 8.17
CA ASP A 175 14.36 -7.34 7.09
C ASP A 175 13.64 -7.42 5.74
N TRP A 176 12.37 -7.80 5.72
CA TRP A 176 11.54 -7.83 4.52
C TRP A 176 11.39 -6.43 3.89
N GLU A 177 10.90 -5.45 4.64
CA GLU A 177 10.76 -4.07 4.12
C GLU A 177 12.11 -3.47 3.74
N THR A 178 13.13 -3.71 4.54
CA THR A 178 14.49 -3.25 4.26
C THR A 178 15.02 -3.86 2.96
N SER A 179 14.80 -5.15 2.73
CA SER A 179 15.21 -5.85 1.51
C SER A 179 14.46 -5.35 0.29
N LEU A 180 13.14 -5.13 0.40
CA LEU A 180 12.35 -4.53 -0.67
C LEU A 180 12.79 -3.12 -0.99
N MET A 181 13.08 -2.29 0.02
CA MET A 181 13.60 -0.93 -0.19
C MET A 181 14.96 -0.97 -0.89
N MET A 182 15.87 -1.88 -0.52
CA MET A 182 17.14 -2.06 -1.22
C MET A 182 16.94 -2.48 -2.68
N MET A 183 15.93 -3.28 -2.97
CA MET A 183 15.60 -3.73 -4.33
C MET A 183 14.99 -2.60 -5.16
N VAL A 184 14.15 -1.76 -4.58
CA VAL A 184 13.48 -0.65 -5.27
C VAL A 184 14.44 0.51 -5.49
N ASP A 185 15.10 1.00 -4.44
CA ASP A 185 16.13 2.03 -4.49
C ASP A 185 16.96 2.02 -3.19
N GLU A 186 18.18 1.46 -3.27
CA GLU A 186 19.08 1.34 -2.11
C GLU A 186 19.51 2.68 -1.50
N ASN A 187 19.37 3.79 -2.24
CA ASN A 187 19.71 5.13 -1.71
C ASN A 187 18.78 5.57 -0.57
N TYR A 188 17.62 4.95 -0.43
CA TYR A 188 16.74 5.18 0.71
C TYR A 188 17.20 4.50 1.99
N VAL A 189 18.10 3.50 1.92
CA VAL A 189 18.52 2.72 3.08
C VAL A 189 19.80 3.30 3.70
N ARG A 190 19.75 3.65 4.98
CA ARG A 190 20.90 4.10 5.77
C ARG A 190 21.63 2.86 6.28
N ARG A 191 22.57 2.35 5.47
CA ARG A 191 23.26 1.08 5.76
C ARG A 191 24.03 1.11 7.09
N ASP A 192 24.52 2.28 7.52
CA ASP A 192 25.26 2.46 8.76
C ASP A 192 24.35 2.36 10.01
N GLU A 193 23.05 2.49 9.83
CA GLU A 193 22.03 2.41 10.88
C GLU A 193 21.33 1.03 10.93
N LEU A 194 21.75 0.09 10.08
CA LEU A 194 21.18 -1.26 10.10
C LEU A 194 21.62 -1.98 11.38
N ALA A 195 20.64 -2.47 12.11
CA ALA A 195 20.84 -3.24 13.33
C ALA A 195 19.79 -4.37 13.42
N PRO A 196 20.08 -5.44 14.16
CA PRO A 196 19.03 -6.39 14.50
C PRO A 196 17.90 -5.63 15.19
N GLY A 197 16.70 -5.71 14.64
CA GLY A 197 15.51 -5.09 15.23
C GLY A 197 15.12 -5.78 16.55
N PHE A 198 13.89 -5.54 16.99
CA PHE A 198 13.33 -6.24 18.14
C PHE A 198 13.12 -7.72 17.76
N VAL A 199 13.86 -8.60 18.39
CA VAL A 199 13.79 -10.07 18.18
C VAL A 199 13.02 -10.77 19.30
N GLY A 200 11.89 -10.24 19.71
CA GLY A 200 11.05 -10.79 20.77
C GLY A 200 9.57 -10.79 20.39
N SER A 201 8.74 -11.47 21.16
CA SER A 201 7.29 -11.35 20.98
C SER A 201 6.79 -10.06 21.59
N LEU A 202 6.04 -9.29 20.83
CA LEU A 202 5.25 -8.16 21.35
C LEU A 202 4.06 -8.74 22.11
N GLN A 203 4.18 -8.89 23.45
CA GLN A 203 3.09 -9.33 24.31
C GLN A 203 2.78 -8.26 25.37
N GLY A 204 1.50 -7.99 25.57
CA GLY A 204 0.99 -7.12 26.63
C GLY A 204 1.30 -5.64 26.44
N GLU A 205 1.75 -4.96 27.51
CA GLU A 205 1.91 -3.50 27.59
C GLU A 205 2.79 -2.84 26.51
N LEU A 206 3.57 -3.61 25.75
CA LEU A 206 4.37 -3.07 24.65
C LEU A 206 3.50 -2.66 23.46
N LEU A 207 2.41 -3.39 23.18
CA LEU A 207 1.44 -3.03 22.13
C LEU A 207 0.68 -1.72 22.45
N ASP A 208 0.54 -1.37 23.73
CA ASP A 208 -0.11 -0.14 24.16
C ASP A 208 0.83 1.10 24.09
N ARG A 209 2.12 0.90 23.76
CA ARG A 209 3.12 1.97 23.66
C ARG A 209 3.49 2.36 22.24
N PHE A 210 2.97 1.63 21.26
CA PHE A 210 3.15 1.89 19.83
C PHE A 210 1.83 2.32 19.15
#